data_0b8996ed650b6e55a492d648219a1200
#
_entry.id   0b8996ed650b6e55a492d648219a1200
#
_cell.length_a   1.000
_cell.length_b   1.000
_cell.length_c   1.000
_cell.angle_alpha   90.00
_cell.angle_beta   90.00
_cell.angle_gamma   90.00
#
_symmetry.space_group_name_H-M   'P 1'
#
loop_
_entity.id
_entity.type
_entity.pdbx_description
1 polymer ?
#
loop_
_entity_poly.entity_id
_entity_poly.type
_entity_poly.pdbx_seq_one_letter_code
_entity_poly.pdbx_strand_id
1 'polypeptide(L)'
;MDKDRLHELKAEASQLKPVMNIGKNGITETVVGEIKKHLKADHLIKIKMLKSSREEKDTTAIAEELSQATASEVVEIRGNNVVLYK
;
A
#
# COMPACT_ATOMS: atom_id res chain seq x y z
N MET A 1 -7.96 -9.12 11.15
CA MET A 1 -6.63 -9.03 11.81
C MET A 1 -6.84 -8.53 13.23
N ASP A 2 -6.22 -9.15 14.23
CA ASP A 2 -6.41 -8.70 15.61
C ASP A 2 -5.59 -7.43 15.91
N LYS A 3 -5.94 -6.77 17.01
CA LYS A 3 -5.32 -5.48 17.38
C LYS A 3 -3.82 -5.59 17.64
N ASP A 4 -3.38 -6.66 18.28
CA ASP A 4 -1.98 -6.83 18.63
C ASP A 4 -1.13 -7.02 17.37
N ARG A 5 -1.62 -7.83 16.43
CA ARG A 5 -0.93 -8.04 15.17
C ARG A 5 -0.91 -6.76 14.33
N LEU A 6 -2.03 -6.05 14.30
CA LEU A 6 -2.11 -4.77 13.59
C LEU A 6 -1.11 -3.76 14.15
N HIS A 7 -1.00 -3.70 15.47
CA HIS A 7 -0.06 -2.81 16.16
C HIS A 7 1.38 -3.14 15.81
N GLU A 8 1.73 -4.43 15.82
CA GLU A 8 3.06 -4.90 15.42
C GLU A 8 3.38 -4.51 13.99
N LEU A 9 2.42 -4.70 13.08
CA LEU A 9 2.62 -4.37 11.67
C LEU A 9 2.80 -2.87 11.44
N LYS A 10 2.06 -2.06 12.18
CA LYS A 10 2.21 -0.60 12.10
C LYS A 10 3.57 -0.15 12.60
N ALA A 11 4.04 -0.73 13.70
CA ALA A 11 5.36 -0.43 14.25
C ALA A 11 6.46 -0.82 13.27
N GLU A 12 6.33 -2.01 12.66
CA GLU A 12 7.27 -2.49 11.65
C GLU A 12 7.28 -1.59 10.42
N ALA A 13 6.08 -1.20 9.97
CA ALA A 13 5.92 -0.34 8.80
C ALA A 13 6.57 1.02 8.99
N SER A 14 6.64 1.54 10.22
CA SER A 14 7.26 2.82 10.49
C SER A 14 8.75 2.83 10.15
N GLN A 15 9.37 1.67 10.08
CA GLN A 15 10.78 1.51 9.73
C GLN A 15 10.99 1.26 8.24
N LEU A 16 9.93 1.01 7.50
CA LEU A 16 10.03 0.70 6.08
C LEU A 16 10.12 1.95 5.22
N LYS A 17 10.83 1.81 4.12
CA LYS A 17 10.81 2.81 3.06
C LYS A 17 9.82 2.37 1.98
N PRO A 18 9.19 3.31 1.26
CA PRO A 18 8.30 2.92 0.17
C PRO A 18 9.04 2.08 -0.87
N VAL A 19 8.44 0.96 -1.27
CA VAL A 19 9.02 0.09 -2.29
C VAL A 19 8.74 0.60 -3.70
N MET A 20 7.72 1.44 -3.85
CA MET A 20 7.38 2.04 -5.12
C MET A 20 6.49 3.26 -4.91
N ASN A 21 6.33 4.04 -5.96
CA ASN A 21 5.46 5.21 -5.98
C ASN A 21 4.32 4.97 -6.97
N ILE A 22 3.13 5.47 -6.65
CA ILE A 22 2.03 5.50 -7.60
C ILE A 22 1.86 6.95 -8.04
N GLY A 23 2.02 7.17 -9.33
CA GLY A 23 1.99 8.51 -9.91
C GLY A 23 0.75 8.77 -10.74
N LYS A 24 0.93 9.61 -11.76
CA LYS A 24 -0.13 10.12 -12.63
C LYS A 24 -1.02 9.03 -13.25
N ASN A 25 -0.44 7.90 -13.62
CA ASN A 25 -1.18 6.83 -14.26
C ASN A 25 -2.05 6.01 -13.31
N GLY A 26 -1.88 6.24 -12.00
CA GLY A 26 -2.66 5.54 -10.99
C GLY A 26 -2.39 4.04 -10.93
N ILE A 27 -3.46 3.28 -10.74
CA ILE A 27 -3.37 1.82 -10.61
C ILE A 27 -3.44 1.19 -12.01
N THR A 28 -2.36 0.52 -12.42
CA THR A 28 -2.27 -0.19 -13.69
C THR A 28 -1.96 -1.65 -13.44
N GLU A 29 -2.09 -2.49 -14.48
CA GLU A 29 -1.73 -3.91 -14.38
C GLU A 29 -0.27 -4.08 -13.98
N THR A 30 0.62 -3.23 -14.50
CA THR A 30 2.03 -3.26 -14.16
C THR A 30 2.25 -2.97 -12.68
N VAL A 31 1.57 -1.94 -12.16
CA VAL A 31 1.64 -1.57 -10.75
C VAL A 31 1.14 -2.72 -9.87
N VAL A 32 -0.02 -3.29 -10.21
CA VAL A 32 -0.58 -4.42 -9.46
C VAL A 32 0.37 -5.60 -9.45
N GLY A 33 0.96 -5.93 -10.59
CA GLY A 33 1.92 -7.02 -10.70
C GLY A 33 3.15 -6.81 -9.84
N GLU A 34 3.68 -5.60 -9.81
CA GLU A 34 4.84 -5.28 -8.98
C GLU A 34 4.52 -5.34 -7.49
N ILE A 35 3.34 -4.84 -7.10
CA ILE A 35 2.90 -4.90 -5.71
C ILE A 35 2.77 -6.35 -5.26
N LYS A 36 2.20 -7.21 -6.10
CA LYS A 36 2.08 -8.64 -5.79
C LYS A 36 3.45 -9.28 -5.57
N LYS A 37 4.43 -8.93 -6.38
CA LYS A 37 5.80 -9.42 -6.22
C LYS A 37 6.39 -9.00 -4.88
N HIS A 38 6.26 -7.74 -4.53
CA HIS A 38 6.78 -7.23 -3.27
C HIS A 38 6.09 -7.89 -2.07
N LEU A 39 4.77 -8.07 -2.14
CA LEU A 39 4.01 -8.72 -1.07
C LEU A 39 4.43 -10.17 -0.90
N LYS A 40 4.69 -10.86 -2.00
CA LYS A 40 5.15 -12.25 -1.95
C LYS A 40 6.52 -12.37 -1.30
N ALA A 41 7.41 -11.42 -1.56
CA ALA A 41 8.77 -11.44 -1.02
C ALA A 41 8.83 -10.96 0.44
N ASP A 42 8.15 -9.86 0.74
CA ASP A 42 8.30 -9.17 2.03
C ASP A 42 7.09 -9.25 2.95
N HIS A 43 5.92 -9.61 2.43
CA HIS A 43 4.63 -9.70 3.12
C HIS A 43 4.09 -8.35 3.62
N LEU A 44 4.93 -7.46 4.09
CA LEU A 44 4.55 -6.12 4.55
C LEU A 44 5.30 -5.09 3.73
N ILE A 45 4.58 -4.21 3.04
CA ILE A 45 5.19 -3.20 2.18
C ILE A 45 4.54 -1.84 2.39
N LYS A 46 5.28 -0.80 2.04
CA LYS A 46 4.81 0.57 2.05
C LYS A 46 4.85 1.13 0.64
N ILE A 47 3.81 1.82 0.23
CA ILE A 47 3.68 2.41 -1.10
C ILE A 47 3.43 3.90 -0.92
N LYS A 48 4.15 4.73 -1.66
CA LYS A 48 3.95 6.18 -1.63
C LYS A 48 3.01 6.61 -2.74
N MET A 49 2.00 7.40 -2.39
CA MET A 49 1.10 8.02 -3.36
C MET A 49 1.65 9.39 -3.72
N LEU A 50 1.94 9.63 -4.99
CA LEU A 50 2.35 10.93 -5.46
C LEU A 50 1.14 11.85 -5.55
N LYS A 51 1.37 13.16 -5.42
CA LYS A 51 0.31 14.15 -5.44
C LYS A 51 -0.59 14.01 -6.66
N SER A 52 -0.01 13.76 -7.83
CA SER A 52 -0.75 13.63 -9.08
C SER A 52 -1.72 12.44 -9.11
N SER A 53 -1.44 11.38 -8.36
CA SER A 53 -2.31 10.21 -8.31
C SER A 53 -3.57 10.44 -7.48
N ARG A 54 -3.60 11.51 -6.67
CA ARG A 54 -4.71 11.80 -5.77
C ARG A 54 -5.69 12.85 -6.31
N GLU A 55 -5.49 13.32 -7.52
CA GLU A 55 -6.36 14.34 -8.11
C GLU A 55 -7.80 13.85 -8.29
N GLU A 56 -7.96 12.61 -8.72
CA GLU A 56 -9.27 12.02 -8.99
C GLU A 56 -9.82 11.18 -7.84
N LYS A 57 -8.94 10.62 -7.02
CA LYS A 57 -9.33 9.74 -5.91
C LYS A 57 -8.50 10.08 -4.68
N ASP A 58 -9.11 9.94 -3.51
CA ASP A 58 -8.36 10.10 -2.27
C ASP A 58 -7.49 8.87 -1.99
N THR A 59 -6.57 9.01 -1.04
CA THR A 59 -5.62 7.95 -0.70
C THR A 59 -6.34 6.70 -0.18
N THR A 60 -7.44 6.87 0.56
CA THR A 60 -8.21 5.75 1.10
C THR A 60 -8.82 4.91 -0.01
N ALA A 61 -9.43 5.55 -1.01
CA ALA A 61 -10.02 4.85 -2.14
C ALA A 61 -8.96 4.08 -2.92
N ILE A 62 -7.80 4.68 -3.16
CA ILE A 62 -6.69 4.04 -3.85
C ILE A 62 -6.18 2.84 -3.04
N ALA A 63 -6.03 2.99 -1.74
CA ALA A 63 -5.59 1.91 -0.86
C ALA A 63 -6.54 0.71 -0.91
N GLU A 64 -7.84 0.96 -0.87
CA GLU A 64 -8.83 -0.10 -0.97
C GLU A 64 -8.78 -0.83 -2.30
N GLU A 65 -8.64 -0.08 -3.40
CA GLU A 65 -8.48 -0.68 -4.72
C GLU A 65 -7.25 -1.57 -4.79
N LEU A 66 -6.13 -1.10 -4.26
CA LEU A 66 -4.88 -1.86 -4.24
C LEU A 66 -5.02 -3.13 -3.42
N SER A 67 -5.66 -3.05 -2.26
CA SER A 67 -5.83 -4.21 -1.40
C SER A 67 -6.69 -5.27 -2.08
N GLN A 68 -7.75 -4.87 -2.75
CA GLN A 68 -8.61 -5.80 -3.48
C GLN A 68 -7.89 -6.42 -4.67
N ALA A 69 -7.19 -5.60 -5.45
CA ALA A 69 -6.48 -6.07 -6.64
C ALA A 69 -5.34 -7.03 -6.32
N THR A 70 -4.72 -6.89 -5.16
CA THR A 70 -3.58 -7.71 -4.74
C THR A 70 -3.91 -8.74 -3.69
N ALA A 71 -5.18 -8.85 -3.29
CA ALA A 71 -5.65 -9.74 -2.22
C ALA A 71 -4.86 -9.52 -0.93
N SER A 72 -4.64 -8.27 -0.58
CA SER A 72 -3.92 -7.88 0.63
C SER A 72 -4.80 -7.07 1.57
N GLU A 73 -4.31 -6.79 2.77
CA GLU A 73 -5.02 -5.96 3.73
C GLU A 73 -4.34 -4.61 3.89
N VAL A 74 -5.15 -3.56 4.03
CA VAL A 74 -4.63 -2.24 4.34
C VAL A 74 -4.33 -2.19 5.84
N VAL A 75 -3.07 -2.03 6.19
CA VAL A 75 -2.63 -1.94 7.58
C VAL A 75 -2.78 -0.52 8.09
N GLU A 76 -2.34 0.45 7.28
CA GLU A 76 -2.35 1.85 7.68
C GLU A 76 -2.29 2.74 6.46
N ILE A 77 -2.94 3.89 6.57
CA ILE A 77 -2.80 4.97 5.61
C ILE A 77 -2.27 6.15 6.41
N ARG A 78 -1.08 6.60 6.09
CA ARG A 78 -0.44 7.67 6.82
C ARG A 78 0.12 8.71 5.86
N GLY A 79 -0.51 9.89 5.84
CA GLY A 79 -0.15 10.92 4.88
C GLY A 79 -0.31 10.40 3.46
N ASN A 80 0.76 10.37 2.71
CA ASN A 80 0.77 9.88 1.33
C ASN A 80 1.18 8.43 1.20
N ASN A 81 1.34 7.73 2.32
CA ASN A 81 1.81 6.35 2.32
C ASN A 81 0.69 5.38 2.64
N VAL A 82 0.69 4.26 1.94
CA VAL A 82 -0.23 3.14 2.19
C VAL A 82 0.60 1.93 2.56
N VAL A 83 0.22 1.25 3.63
CA VAL A 83 0.89 0.03 4.08
C VAL A 83 -0.03 -1.15 3.83
N LEU A 84 0.47 -2.12 3.09
CA LEU A 84 -0.26 -3.34 2.76
C LEU A 84 0.43 -4.57 3.35
N TYR A 85 -0.38 -5.55 3.73
CA TYR A 85 0.08 -6.82 4.29
C TYR A 85 -0.64 -8.00 3.66
N LYS A 86 0.13 -9.05 3.38
CA LYS A 86 -0.47 -10.27 2.85
C LYS A 86 0.14 -11.52 3.47
#